data_1679acc2dfe1a6a27d706a71abf9c4c7
#
_entry.id   1679acc2dfe1a6a27d706a71abf9c4c7
#
_cell.length_a   1.000
_cell.length_b   1.000
_cell.length_c   1.000
_cell.angle_alpha   90.00
_cell.angle_beta   90.00
_cell.angle_gamma   90.00
#
_symmetry.space_group_name_H-M   'P 1'
#
loop_
_entity.id
_entity.type
_entity.pdbx_description
1 polymer ?
#
loop_
_entity_poly.entity_id
_entity_poly.type
_entity_poly.pdbx_seq_one_letter_code
_entity_poly.pdbx_strand_id
1 'polypeptide(L)'
;MSAFPAKSHIIDTIKKTIRDHDIHFVRFEQADLHGVSRSKTVPVGSFMDYIDNGLNFYGGLLGLDIQSMVPTGTGYAEEVAYADHCTVPDLSTFKVLPWVPNTANITVDPYWYDGSPAMASPRLLLKKIIDDFDAMGYICRLGYEFEFYVLDKETRKPAYTGQPIFVTLKNNFDIDFVYDLMRKMDQAGVRIITQNSEHGPGQQELNLYYKDGLAAADTAFLYKTGAKEIALQHGYIASWMTKPFIESSASGSHFHVSLIDKKTGRNAFNDPDGQYGLTELARDFLAGVLQHARANTLFTAPTINCYKRYRVNSFAPHSATWGMENRTIGVRLKGCRGESTHFENRLACGGANPYLLALSTLAAGLEGIRSKPILPDPITGIAYEMDDVPRLPFSLDEAIAAFEQDTDLHAVLHPEFVKLVIAVKKFEADMAREKFADYGTPEFNNRVDPWEWDYFMELL
;
A
#
# COMPACT_ATOMS: atom_id res chain seq x y z
N MET A 1 -20.23 27.52 -8.64
CA MET A 1 -20.26 27.63 -10.12
C MET A 1 -18.88 27.50 -10.77
N SER A 2 -18.01 26.56 -10.40
CA SER A 2 -16.69 26.42 -11.06
C SER A 2 -16.27 24.99 -11.39
N ALA A 3 -17.10 23.98 -11.15
CA ALA A 3 -16.73 22.58 -11.40
C ALA A 3 -16.85 22.13 -12.87
N PHE A 4 -17.73 22.74 -13.66
CA PHE A 4 -18.02 22.31 -15.04
C PHE A 4 -16.92 22.61 -16.09
N PRO A 5 -16.19 23.74 -16.05
CA PRO A 5 -15.13 24.00 -17.04
C PRO A 5 -13.95 23.02 -16.92
N ALA A 6 -13.59 22.63 -15.69
CA ALA A 6 -12.47 21.72 -15.44
C ALA A 6 -12.77 20.29 -15.94
N LYS A 7 -13.99 19.78 -15.72
CA LYS A 7 -14.40 18.44 -16.18
C LYS A 7 -14.39 18.36 -17.71
N SER A 8 -14.88 19.39 -18.41
CA SER A 8 -14.88 19.43 -19.89
C SER A 8 -13.46 19.34 -20.45
N HIS A 9 -12.50 20.13 -19.91
CA HIS A 9 -11.13 20.13 -20.38
C HIS A 9 -10.42 18.77 -20.17
N ILE A 10 -10.67 18.09 -19.05
CA ILE A 10 -10.14 16.74 -18.80
C ILE A 10 -10.71 15.75 -19.82
N ILE A 11 -12.01 15.79 -20.08
CA ILE A 11 -12.67 14.93 -21.08
C ILE A 11 -12.08 15.14 -22.48
N ASP A 12 -11.85 16.38 -22.88
CA ASP A 12 -11.23 16.68 -24.18
C ASP A 12 -9.79 16.15 -24.28
N THR A 13 -9.03 16.23 -23.17
CA THR A 13 -7.71 15.63 -23.08
C THR A 13 -7.77 14.11 -23.21
N ILE A 14 -8.69 13.44 -22.51
CA ILE A 14 -8.91 11.99 -22.62
C ILE A 14 -9.26 11.59 -24.05
N LYS A 15 -10.21 12.29 -24.69
CA LYS A 15 -10.60 12.05 -26.10
C LYS A 15 -9.41 12.21 -27.05
N LYS A 16 -8.55 13.20 -26.82
CA LYS A 16 -7.32 13.37 -27.59
C LYS A 16 -6.37 12.18 -27.36
N THR A 17 -6.12 11.79 -26.11
CA THR A 17 -5.26 10.65 -25.75
C THR A 17 -5.76 9.35 -26.39
N ILE A 18 -7.07 9.10 -26.38
CA ILE A 18 -7.69 7.95 -27.03
C ILE A 18 -7.34 7.88 -28.53
N ARG A 19 -7.45 9.01 -29.23
CA ARG A 19 -7.10 9.08 -30.67
C ARG A 19 -5.61 8.93 -30.93
N ASP A 20 -4.78 9.66 -30.17
CA ASP A 20 -3.33 9.73 -30.39
C ASP A 20 -2.63 8.38 -30.12
N HIS A 21 -3.19 7.56 -29.23
CA HIS A 21 -2.66 6.25 -28.84
C HIS A 21 -3.48 5.06 -29.36
N ASP A 22 -4.43 5.29 -30.25
CA ASP A 22 -5.30 4.25 -30.83
C ASP A 22 -5.91 3.34 -29.75
N ILE A 23 -6.53 3.93 -28.71
CA ILE A 23 -7.10 3.19 -27.59
C ILE A 23 -8.44 2.58 -28.02
N HIS A 24 -8.58 1.27 -27.84
CA HIS A 24 -9.78 0.50 -28.11
C HIS A 24 -10.53 0.06 -26.85
N PHE A 25 -9.80 -0.07 -25.73
CA PHE A 25 -10.32 -0.59 -24.46
C PHE A 25 -9.92 0.31 -23.29
N VAL A 26 -10.83 0.46 -22.33
CA VAL A 26 -10.54 1.12 -21.06
C VAL A 26 -10.85 0.17 -19.91
N ARG A 27 -9.88 -0.10 -19.05
CA ARG A 27 -10.06 -0.86 -17.81
C ARG A 27 -10.53 0.08 -16.72
N PHE A 28 -11.67 -0.22 -16.12
CA PHE A 28 -12.15 0.40 -14.89
C PHE A 28 -11.63 -0.42 -13.73
N GLU A 29 -10.77 0.13 -12.90
CA GLU A 29 -10.03 -0.58 -11.86
C GLU A 29 -10.31 -0.01 -10.47
N GLN A 30 -10.53 -0.88 -9.48
CA GLN A 30 -10.56 -0.52 -8.06
C GLN A 30 -9.70 -1.49 -7.26
N ALA A 31 -9.08 -1.00 -6.17
CA ALA A 31 -8.36 -1.85 -5.23
C ALA A 31 -9.36 -2.49 -4.25
N ASP A 32 -9.22 -3.79 -4.03
CA ASP A 32 -9.84 -4.46 -2.89
C ASP A 32 -9.05 -4.23 -1.59
N LEU A 33 -9.44 -4.88 -0.50
CA LEU A 33 -8.78 -4.77 0.80
C LEU A 33 -7.28 -5.18 0.76
N HIS A 34 -6.91 -6.11 -0.11
CA HIS A 34 -5.52 -6.60 -0.26
C HIS A 34 -4.68 -5.79 -1.24
N GLY A 35 -5.29 -4.81 -1.93
CA GLY A 35 -4.62 -4.05 -2.98
C GLY A 35 -4.57 -4.78 -4.32
N VAL A 36 -5.34 -5.85 -4.49
CA VAL A 36 -5.53 -6.53 -5.78
C VAL A 36 -6.42 -5.66 -6.66
N SER A 37 -6.04 -5.50 -7.92
CA SER A 37 -6.86 -4.78 -8.91
C SER A 37 -8.05 -5.62 -9.32
N ARG A 38 -9.25 -5.13 -9.03
CA ARG A 38 -10.53 -5.67 -9.48
C ARG A 38 -11.03 -4.81 -10.63
N SER A 39 -11.27 -5.40 -11.80
CA SER A 39 -11.53 -4.62 -13.00
C SER A 39 -12.64 -5.15 -13.90
N LYS A 40 -13.23 -4.21 -14.66
CA LYS A 40 -14.01 -4.51 -15.85
C LYS A 40 -13.43 -3.74 -17.03
N THR A 41 -13.34 -4.39 -18.20
CA THR A 41 -12.86 -3.76 -19.43
C THR A 41 -14.04 -3.33 -20.29
N VAL A 42 -14.01 -2.08 -20.74
CA VAL A 42 -15.07 -1.46 -21.55
C VAL A 42 -14.50 -1.11 -22.92
N PRO A 43 -15.17 -1.46 -24.03
CA PRO A 43 -14.84 -0.92 -25.34
C PRO A 43 -14.93 0.61 -25.34
N VAL A 44 -13.99 1.29 -26.01
CA VAL A 44 -13.90 2.75 -25.98
C VAL A 44 -15.17 3.45 -26.48
N GLY A 45 -15.91 2.80 -27.38
CA GLY A 45 -17.20 3.33 -27.88
C GLY A 45 -18.27 3.50 -26.80
N SER A 46 -18.22 2.69 -25.72
CA SER A 46 -19.12 2.80 -24.57
C SER A 46 -18.53 3.58 -23.40
N PHE A 47 -17.24 3.95 -23.45
CA PHE A 47 -16.54 4.58 -22.33
C PHE A 47 -17.19 5.89 -21.88
N MET A 48 -17.61 6.72 -22.85
CA MET A 48 -18.20 8.02 -22.57
C MET A 48 -19.53 7.92 -21.80
N ASP A 49 -20.31 6.86 -22.03
CA ASP A 49 -21.57 6.63 -21.33
C ASP A 49 -21.34 6.36 -19.84
N TYR A 50 -20.23 5.70 -19.49
CA TYR A 50 -19.89 5.37 -18.12
C TYR A 50 -19.20 6.51 -17.35
N ILE A 51 -18.71 7.54 -18.03
CA ILE A 51 -18.18 8.76 -17.37
C ILE A 51 -19.26 9.46 -16.54
N ASP A 52 -20.47 9.51 -17.07
CA ASP A 52 -21.57 10.24 -16.44
C ASP A 52 -22.47 9.33 -15.60
N ASN A 53 -22.66 8.08 -16.02
CA ASN A 53 -23.59 7.13 -15.39
C ASN A 53 -22.93 6.17 -14.41
N GLY A 54 -21.59 6.10 -14.40
CA GLY A 54 -20.85 5.07 -13.65
C GLY A 54 -20.98 3.68 -14.25
N LEU A 55 -20.19 2.73 -13.76
CA LEU A 55 -20.22 1.32 -14.15
C LEU A 55 -20.52 0.45 -12.93
N ASN A 56 -21.48 -0.46 -13.04
CA ASN A 56 -21.85 -1.33 -11.94
C ASN A 56 -20.76 -2.39 -11.68
N PHE A 57 -20.38 -2.53 -10.42
CA PHE A 57 -19.55 -3.61 -9.91
C PHE A 57 -20.28 -4.31 -8.77
N TYR A 58 -20.03 -5.60 -8.60
CA TYR A 58 -20.43 -6.31 -7.41
C TYR A 58 -19.85 -5.64 -6.16
N GLY A 59 -20.72 -5.15 -5.26
CA GLY A 59 -20.30 -4.38 -4.09
C GLY A 59 -19.45 -5.18 -3.11
N GLY A 60 -19.67 -6.49 -3.01
CA GLY A 60 -18.90 -7.40 -2.18
C GLY A 60 -17.41 -7.49 -2.54
N LEU A 61 -16.97 -6.97 -3.70
CA LEU A 61 -15.55 -6.94 -4.07
C LEU A 61 -14.66 -6.26 -3.02
N LEU A 62 -15.21 -5.30 -2.26
CA LEU A 62 -14.46 -4.63 -1.19
C LEU A 62 -14.17 -5.56 -0.02
N GLY A 63 -15.02 -6.54 0.24
CA GLY A 63 -14.97 -7.46 1.38
C GLY A 63 -14.57 -8.89 1.03
N LEU A 64 -14.02 -9.15 -0.17
CA LEU A 64 -13.48 -10.46 -0.51
C LEU A 64 -12.16 -10.72 0.21
N ASP A 65 -11.85 -11.99 0.45
CA ASP A 65 -10.49 -12.40 0.71
C ASP A 65 -9.65 -12.32 -0.59
N ILE A 66 -8.35 -12.59 -0.50
CA ILE A 66 -7.46 -12.49 -1.65
C ILE A 66 -7.81 -13.48 -2.77
N GLN A 67 -8.38 -14.64 -2.43
CA GLN A 67 -8.82 -15.69 -3.37
C GLN A 67 -10.28 -15.53 -3.84
N SER A 68 -10.91 -14.39 -3.53
CA SER A 68 -12.28 -14.06 -3.91
C SER A 68 -13.36 -14.89 -3.18
N MET A 69 -13.04 -15.44 -2.01
CA MET A 69 -14.05 -15.96 -1.10
C MET A 69 -14.83 -14.80 -0.46
N VAL A 70 -16.07 -15.05 -0.09
CA VAL A 70 -16.99 -14.04 0.46
C VAL A 70 -17.12 -14.24 1.96
N PRO A 71 -16.35 -13.53 2.81
CA PRO A 71 -16.53 -13.56 4.25
C PRO A 71 -17.89 -13.00 4.67
N THR A 72 -18.52 -13.62 5.68
CA THR A 72 -19.77 -13.12 6.25
C THR A 72 -19.51 -11.98 7.25
N GLY A 73 -20.54 -11.19 7.52
CA GLY A 73 -20.45 -10.11 8.54
C GLY A 73 -19.77 -8.83 8.07
N THR A 74 -19.36 -8.75 6.79
CA THR A 74 -18.67 -7.58 6.23
C THR A 74 -19.57 -6.35 6.11
N GLY A 75 -20.87 -6.54 5.93
CA GLY A 75 -21.85 -5.50 5.57
C GLY A 75 -21.94 -5.27 4.06
N TYR A 76 -21.23 -6.05 3.25
CA TYR A 76 -21.13 -5.91 1.79
C TYR A 76 -21.49 -7.21 1.04
N ALA A 77 -21.98 -8.21 1.72
CA ALA A 77 -22.34 -9.51 1.18
C ALA A 77 -23.85 -9.80 1.36
N GLU A 78 -24.18 -10.85 2.08
CA GLU A 78 -25.58 -11.28 2.33
C GLU A 78 -26.42 -10.20 3.05
N GLU A 79 -25.82 -9.36 3.88
CA GLU A 79 -26.53 -8.31 4.61
C GLU A 79 -27.19 -7.27 3.68
N VAL A 80 -26.64 -7.12 2.48
CA VAL A 80 -27.16 -6.22 1.43
C VAL A 80 -27.64 -6.98 0.20
N ALA A 81 -27.94 -8.27 0.34
CA ALA A 81 -28.38 -9.16 -0.74
C ALA A 81 -27.43 -9.12 -1.96
N TYR A 82 -26.13 -9.00 -1.69
CA TYR A 82 -25.07 -8.95 -2.71
C TYR A 82 -25.23 -7.80 -3.73
N ALA A 83 -25.75 -6.66 -3.27
CA ALA A 83 -25.99 -5.50 -4.11
C ALA A 83 -24.75 -5.02 -4.87
N ASP A 84 -24.96 -4.45 -6.05
CA ASP A 84 -23.91 -3.77 -6.81
C ASP A 84 -23.63 -2.36 -6.25
N HIS A 85 -22.42 -1.88 -6.50
CA HIS A 85 -22.07 -0.47 -6.42
C HIS A 85 -22.11 0.16 -7.82
N CYS A 86 -22.51 1.43 -7.89
CA CYS A 86 -22.25 2.27 -9.04
C CYS A 86 -20.83 2.85 -8.86
N THR A 87 -19.86 2.45 -9.70
CA THR A 87 -18.50 2.98 -9.61
C THR A 87 -18.30 4.14 -10.55
N VAL A 88 -17.83 5.27 -10.02
CA VAL A 88 -17.62 6.52 -10.76
C VAL A 88 -16.13 6.67 -11.08
N PRO A 89 -15.76 6.87 -12.37
CA PRO A 89 -14.35 7.01 -12.75
C PRO A 89 -13.77 8.35 -12.31
N ASP A 90 -12.58 8.29 -11.70
CA ASP A 90 -11.76 9.49 -11.45
C ASP A 90 -10.97 9.82 -12.72
N LEU A 91 -11.44 10.81 -13.46
CA LEU A 91 -10.88 11.18 -14.77
C LEU A 91 -9.40 11.59 -14.70
N SER A 92 -8.92 12.04 -13.56
CA SER A 92 -7.52 12.43 -13.35
C SER A 92 -6.56 11.24 -13.39
N THR A 93 -7.08 10.02 -13.19
CA THR A 93 -6.31 8.79 -13.18
C THR A 93 -6.21 8.09 -14.53
N PHE A 94 -6.84 8.62 -15.59
CA PHE A 94 -6.78 8.02 -16.92
C PHE A 94 -5.35 7.90 -17.44
N LYS A 95 -4.90 6.67 -17.73
CA LYS A 95 -3.54 6.35 -18.17
C LYS A 95 -3.54 5.35 -19.32
N VAL A 96 -2.70 5.60 -20.32
CA VAL A 96 -2.37 4.58 -21.34
C VAL A 96 -1.50 3.51 -20.66
N LEU A 97 -1.77 2.24 -20.96
CA LEU A 97 -0.99 1.09 -20.48
C LEU A 97 -0.01 0.63 -21.58
N PRO A 98 1.28 1.04 -21.55
CA PRO A 98 2.23 0.73 -22.62
C PRO A 98 2.52 -0.76 -22.78
N TRP A 99 2.17 -1.57 -21.79
CA TRP A 99 2.35 -3.03 -21.78
C TRP A 99 1.12 -3.81 -22.23
N VAL A 100 0.00 -3.14 -22.47
CA VAL A 100 -1.22 -3.77 -22.99
C VAL A 100 -1.64 -3.05 -24.28
N PRO A 101 -1.65 -3.75 -25.44
CA PRO A 101 -1.99 -3.10 -26.71
C PRO A 101 -3.32 -2.37 -26.68
N ASN A 102 -3.35 -1.14 -27.22
CA ASN A 102 -4.55 -0.33 -27.44
C ASN A 102 -5.43 -0.13 -26.19
N THR A 103 -4.83 -0.15 -25.00
CA THR A 103 -5.57 -0.15 -23.72
C THR A 103 -5.14 1.00 -22.82
N ALA A 104 -6.15 1.62 -22.18
CA ALA A 104 -5.96 2.54 -21.07
C ALA A 104 -6.62 1.97 -19.80
N ASN A 105 -6.25 2.50 -18.63
CA ASN A 105 -6.98 2.27 -17.40
C ASN A 105 -7.51 3.57 -16.80
N ILE A 106 -8.47 3.41 -15.89
CA ILE A 106 -9.00 4.48 -15.05
C ILE A 106 -9.38 3.89 -13.69
N THR A 107 -9.01 4.58 -12.62
CA THR A 107 -9.40 4.18 -11.26
C THR A 107 -10.81 4.66 -10.97
N VAL A 108 -11.60 3.81 -10.29
CA VAL A 108 -13.00 4.10 -9.99
C VAL A 108 -13.26 4.12 -8.49
N ASP A 109 -14.19 4.99 -8.07
CA ASP A 109 -14.67 5.12 -6.71
C ASP A 109 -16.08 4.50 -6.60
N PRO A 110 -16.33 3.56 -5.66
CA PRO A 110 -17.61 2.92 -5.49
C PRO A 110 -18.60 3.76 -4.67
N TYR A 111 -19.85 3.78 -5.12
CA TYR A 111 -20.98 4.44 -4.44
C TYR A 111 -22.17 3.49 -4.36
N TRP A 112 -22.93 3.59 -3.29
CA TRP A 112 -24.23 2.96 -3.17
C TRP A 112 -25.25 3.61 -4.14
N TYR A 113 -26.38 2.93 -4.41
CA TYR A 113 -27.41 3.45 -5.33
C TYR A 113 -28.12 4.73 -4.83
N ASP A 114 -28.05 5.04 -3.55
CA ASP A 114 -28.52 6.29 -2.98
C ASP A 114 -27.54 7.46 -3.20
N GLY A 115 -26.40 7.20 -3.81
CA GLY A 115 -25.33 8.16 -4.08
C GLY A 115 -24.35 8.34 -2.90
N SER A 116 -24.53 7.64 -1.78
CA SER A 116 -23.57 7.67 -0.69
C SER A 116 -22.29 6.91 -1.07
N PRO A 117 -21.09 7.40 -0.66
CA PRO A 117 -19.84 6.71 -0.93
C PRO A 117 -19.75 5.39 -0.12
N ALA A 118 -19.25 4.33 -0.75
CA ALA A 118 -18.96 3.07 -0.08
C ALA A 118 -17.65 3.20 0.73
N MET A 119 -17.77 3.66 1.98
CA MET A 119 -16.63 4.08 2.80
C MET A 119 -15.74 2.92 3.29
N ALA A 120 -16.09 1.68 2.98
CA ALA A 120 -15.17 0.54 3.12
C ALA A 120 -14.10 0.51 2.01
N SER A 121 -14.21 1.31 0.95
CA SER A 121 -13.19 1.44 -0.08
C SER A 121 -11.90 2.03 0.48
N PRO A 122 -10.75 1.33 0.36
CA PRO A 122 -9.46 1.84 0.81
C PRO A 122 -9.11 3.20 0.21
N ARG A 123 -9.42 3.39 -1.09
CA ARG A 123 -9.14 4.64 -1.81
C ARG A 123 -10.00 5.80 -1.32
N LEU A 124 -11.32 5.60 -1.15
CA LEU A 124 -12.22 6.64 -0.65
C LEU A 124 -11.89 7.06 0.78
N LEU A 125 -11.54 6.09 1.63
CA LEU A 125 -11.19 6.39 3.00
C LEU A 125 -9.86 7.15 3.08
N LEU A 126 -8.85 6.76 2.28
CA LEU A 126 -7.60 7.53 2.19
C LEU A 126 -7.85 8.96 1.70
N LYS A 127 -8.71 9.12 0.67
CA LYS A 127 -9.09 10.44 0.17
C LYS A 127 -9.67 11.32 1.27
N LYS A 128 -10.58 10.76 2.09
CA LYS A 128 -11.15 11.48 3.23
C LYS A 128 -10.08 11.96 4.22
N ILE A 129 -9.11 11.12 4.57
CA ILE A 129 -8.03 11.50 5.50
C ILE A 129 -7.14 12.59 4.88
N ILE A 130 -6.85 12.50 3.58
CA ILE A 130 -6.10 13.55 2.86
C ILE A 130 -6.89 14.87 2.86
N ASP A 131 -8.21 14.82 2.65
CA ASP A 131 -9.08 16.01 2.72
C ASP A 131 -9.09 16.63 4.13
N ASP A 132 -9.00 15.82 5.20
CA ASP A 132 -8.87 16.32 6.58
C ASP A 132 -7.55 17.11 6.77
N PHE A 133 -6.41 16.61 6.25
CA PHE A 133 -5.15 17.36 6.23
C PHE A 133 -5.22 18.62 5.37
N ASP A 134 -5.87 18.54 4.22
CA ASP A 134 -6.09 19.68 3.33
C ASP A 134 -6.86 20.80 4.01
N ALA A 135 -7.91 20.44 4.77
CA ALA A 135 -8.70 21.38 5.59
C ALA A 135 -7.89 22.01 6.72
N MET A 136 -6.89 21.30 7.26
CA MET A 136 -5.92 21.84 8.22
C MET A 136 -4.85 22.74 7.58
N GLY A 137 -4.81 22.83 6.26
CA GLY A 137 -3.85 23.65 5.52
C GLY A 137 -2.57 22.93 5.11
N TYR A 138 -2.57 21.60 5.07
CA TYR A 138 -1.41 20.80 4.72
C TYR A 138 -1.65 19.95 3.45
N ILE A 139 -0.59 19.75 2.67
CA ILE A 139 -0.53 18.78 1.58
C ILE A 139 0.26 17.57 2.08
N CYS A 140 -0.31 16.38 1.98
CA CYS A 140 0.39 15.12 2.28
C CYS A 140 1.34 14.79 1.13
N ARG A 141 2.64 14.77 1.36
CA ARG A 141 3.67 14.34 0.40
C ARG A 141 4.10 12.93 0.73
N LEU A 142 3.88 11.99 -0.21
CA LEU A 142 3.95 10.56 0.02
C LEU A 142 4.90 9.90 -0.98
N GLY A 143 5.71 8.95 -0.50
CA GLY A 143 6.61 8.14 -1.31
C GLY A 143 6.54 6.67 -0.94
N TYR A 144 6.80 5.80 -1.91
CA TYR A 144 6.78 4.36 -1.73
C TYR A 144 8.09 3.75 -2.21
N GLU A 145 8.61 2.82 -1.42
CA GLU A 145 9.76 1.99 -1.69
C GLU A 145 9.31 0.53 -1.59
N PHE A 146 9.36 -0.21 -2.70
CA PHE A 146 8.83 -1.56 -2.78
C PHE A 146 9.93 -2.58 -3.01
N GLU A 147 9.98 -3.59 -2.15
CA GLU A 147 10.73 -4.82 -2.37
C GLU A 147 9.80 -5.92 -2.87
N PHE A 148 10.25 -6.70 -3.85
CA PHE A 148 9.50 -7.83 -4.39
C PHE A 148 10.45 -8.90 -4.94
N TYR A 149 9.94 -10.12 -5.08
CA TYR A 149 10.68 -11.21 -5.69
C TYR A 149 10.35 -11.34 -7.18
N VAL A 150 11.39 -11.55 -7.99
CA VAL A 150 11.28 -11.97 -9.38
C VAL A 150 11.51 -13.48 -9.42
N LEU A 151 10.49 -14.23 -9.80
CA LEU A 151 10.47 -15.67 -9.80
C LEU A 151 10.27 -16.18 -11.22
N ASP A 152 10.92 -17.26 -11.56
CA ASP A 152 10.63 -17.99 -12.80
C ASP A 152 9.18 -18.54 -12.74
N LYS A 153 8.40 -18.29 -13.80
CA LYS A 153 6.96 -18.57 -13.83
C LYS A 153 6.65 -20.06 -13.72
N GLU A 154 7.47 -20.92 -14.32
CA GLU A 154 7.22 -22.35 -14.39
C GLU A 154 7.65 -23.08 -13.10
N THR A 155 8.79 -22.67 -12.56
CA THR A 155 9.40 -23.34 -11.40
C THR A 155 9.07 -22.68 -10.08
N ARG A 156 8.59 -21.43 -10.10
CA ARG A 156 8.37 -20.57 -8.91
C ARG A 156 9.62 -20.37 -8.04
N LYS A 157 10.79 -20.60 -8.62
CA LYS A 157 12.09 -20.37 -7.97
C LYS A 157 12.60 -18.97 -8.27
N PRO A 158 13.47 -18.41 -7.39
CA PRO A 158 14.12 -17.15 -7.68
C PRO A 158 14.79 -17.13 -9.05
N ALA A 159 14.61 -16.04 -9.80
CA ALA A 159 15.16 -15.88 -11.15
C ALA A 159 16.70 -15.95 -11.20
N TYR A 160 17.37 -15.69 -10.07
CA TYR A 160 18.81 -15.87 -9.90
C TYR A 160 19.16 -16.32 -8.47
N THR A 161 20.38 -16.81 -8.26
CA THR A 161 20.87 -17.37 -6.99
C THR A 161 21.83 -16.43 -6.26
N GLY A 162 22.08 -16.71 -4.98
CA GLY A 162 22.99 -15.94 -4.12
C GLY A 162 22.32 -14.78 -3.38
N GLN A 163 23.08 -14.07 -2.57
CA GLN A 163 22.66 -12.90 -1.82
C GLN A 163 23.32 -11.64 -2.40
N PRO A 164 22.65 -11.00 -3.37
CA PRO A 164 23.32 -10.08 -4.30
C PRO A 164 23.16 -8.61 -3.95
N ILE A 165 22.88 -8.22 -2.72
CA ILE A 165 22.56 -6.84 -2.36
C ILE A 165 23.53 -5.83 -2.98
N PHE A 166 23.01 -4.89 -3.73
CA PHE A 166 23.72 -3.81 -4.45
C PHE A 166 24.85 -4.25 -5.40
N VAL A 167 24.99 -5.55 -5.70
CA VAL A 167 26.01 -6.03 -6.62
C VAL A 167 25.64 -5.64 -8.05
N THR A 168 26.49 -4.85 -8.71
CA THR A 168 26.24 -4.31 -10.07
C THR A 168 25.82 -5.40 -11.07
N LEU A 169 26.47 -6.57 -11.06
CA LEU A 169 26.10 -7.69 -11.93
C LEU A 169 24.65 -8.15 -11.68
N LYS A 170 24.21 -8.16 -10.43
CA LYS A 170 22.85 -8.60 -10.07
C LYS A 170 21.82 -7.48 -10.17
N ASN A 171 22.21 -6.22 -9.97
CA ASN A 171 21.33 -5.07 -10.26
C ASN A 171 20.87 -5.06 -11.72
N ASN A 172 21.71 -5.54 -12.61
CA ASN A 172 21.44 -5.62 -14.06
C ASN A 172 21.21 -7.07 -14.52
N PHE A 173 20.84 -7.95 -13.64
CA PHE A 173 20.58 -9.36 -13.93
C PHE A 173 19.51 -9.44 -14.99
N ASP A 174 18.81 -9.43 -15.53
CA ASP A 174 17.90 -9.37 -16.65
C ASP A 174 17.60 -7.91 -17.01
N ILE A 175 18.55 -7.31 -17.67
CA ILE A 175 18.47 -5.92 -18.10
C ILE A 175 17.25 -5.67 -19.01
N ASP A 176 16.84 -6.67 -19.79
CA ASP A 176 15.69 -6.55 -20.69
C ASP A 176 14.38 -6.42 -19.88
N PHE A 177 14.18 -7.26 -18.88
CA PHE A 177 13.02 -7.16 -17.99
C PHE A 177 13.04 -5.87 -17.16
N VAL A 178 14.13 -5.62 -16.43
CA VAL A 178 14.24 -4.48 -15.51
C VAL A 178 14.09 -3.16 -16.25
N TYR A 179 14.75 -3.00 -17.40
CA TYR A 179 14.67 -1.76 -18.18
C TYR A 179 13.35 -1.63 -18.94
N ASP A 180 12.73 -2.73 -19.34
CA ASP A 180 11.40 -2.70 -19.93
C ASP A 180 10.35 -2.27 -18.89
N LEU A 181 10.42 -2.82 -17.68
CA LEU A 181 9.59 -2.40 -16.55
C LEU A 181 9.73 -0.88 -16.29
N MET A 182 10.96 -0.39 -16.13
CA MET A 182 11.21 1.03 -15.85
C MET A 182 10.71 1.94 -16.98
N ARG A 183 10.97 1.58 -18.25
CA ARG A 183 10.51 2.36 -19.42
C ARG A 183 8.99 2.41 -19.54
N LYS A 184 8.33 1.25 -19.42
CA LYS A 184 6.86 1.17 -19.52
C LYS A 184 6.19 1.91 -18.36
N MET A 185 6.75 1.82 -17.15
CA MET A 185 6.26 2.57 -16.00
C MET A 185 6.41 4.09 -16.21
N ASP A 186 7.55 4.56 -16.69
CA ASP A 186 7.76 5.99 -16.98
C ASP A 186 6.77 6.50 -18.05
N GLN A 187 6.54 5.73 -19.11
CA GLN A 187 5.55 6.04 -20.15
C GLN A 187 4.12 6.10 -19.59
N ALA A 188 3.79 5.30 -18.58
CA ALA A 188 2.51 5.37 -17.87
C ALA A 188 2.46 6.50 -16.80
N GLY A 189 3.54 7.30 -16.65
CA GLY A 189 3.64 8.38 -15.67
C GLY A 189 3.95 7.91 -14.25
N VAL A 190 4.51 6.70 -14.12
CA VAL A 190 5.07 6.14 -12.88
C VAL A 190 6.58 6.32 -12.91
N ARG A 191 7.08 7.40 -12.30
CA ARG A 191 8.50 7.69 -12.25
C ARG A 191 9.20 6.85 -11.18
N ILE A 192 10.08 5.94 -11.60
CA ILE A 192 10.98 5.19 -10.73
C ILE A 192 12.27 6.00 -10.58
N ILE A 193 12.78 6.16 -9.36
CA ILE A 193 14.00 6.96 -9.07
C ILE A 193 15.22 6.10 -8.84
N THR A 194 15.07 4.89 -8.30
CA THR A 194 16.16 3.94 -8.08
C THR A 194 15.64 2.52 -8.26
N GLN A 195 16.57 1.63 -8.63
CA GLN A 195 16.38 0.18 -8.68
C GLN A 195 17.67 -0.48 -8.20
N ASN A 196 17.55 -1.50 -7.38
CA ASN A 196 18.67 -2.33 -6.95
C ASN A 196 18.21 -3.76 -6.63
N SER A 197 19.17 -4.68 -6.64
CA SER A 197 18.99 -6.01 -6.08
C SER A 197 19.08 -5.97 -4.56
N GLU A 198 18.26 -6.80 -3.91
CA GLU A 198 18.18 -6.92 -2.47
C GLU A 198 18.86 -8.21 -1.93
N HIS A 199 18.73 -8.48 -0.63
CA HIS A 199 19.40 -9.60 0.04
C HIS A 199 18.92 -10.97 -0.46
N GLY A 200 17.64 -11.12 -0.80
CA GLY A 200 17.09 -12.39 -1.24
C GLY A 200 17.47 -12.72 -2.69
N PRO A 201 17.72 -13.99 -3.02
CA PRO A 201 17.85 -14.41 -4.42
C PRO A 201 16.61 -14.03 -5.23
N GLY A 202 16.77 -13.31 -6.33
CA GLY A 202 15.65 -12.80 -7.14
C GLY A 202 14.94 -11.59 -6.56
N GLN A 203 15.34 -11.08 -5.40
CA GLN A 203 14.70 -9.92 -4.77
C GLN A 203 15.20 -8.61 -5.39
N GLN A 204 14.26 -7.73 -5.71
CA GLN A 204 14.48 -6.38 -6.26
C GLN A 204 13.85 -5.35 -5.34
N GLU A 205 14.43 -4.15 -5.32
CA GLU A 205 13.85 -2.94 -4.74
C GLU A 205 13.69 -1.88 -5.81
N LEU A 206 12.51 -1.26 -5.88
CA LEU A 206 12.27 -0.10 -6.72
C LEU A 206 11.60 1.02 -5.91
N ASN A 207 12.17 2.22 -6.01
CA ASN A 207 11.70 3.41 -5.30
C ASN A 207 10.96 4.32 -6.26
N LEU A 208 9.71 4.66 -5.91
CA LEU A 208 8.89 5.57 -6.70
C LEU A 208 9.18 7.03 -6.31
N TYR A 209 9.14 7.93 -7.29
CA TYR A 209 9.18 9.35 -7.01
C TYR A 209 7.94 9.75 -6.20
N TYR A 210 8.14 10.53 -5.14
CA TYR A 210 7.05 11.00 -4.31
C TYR A 210 6.01 11.79 -5.11
N LYS A 211 4.76 11.76 -4.65
CA LYS A 211 3.67 12.59 -5.15
C LYS A 211 2.86 13.14 -3.99
N ASP A 212 2.07 14.15 -4.29
CA ASP A 212 1.21 14.77 -3.31
C ASP A 212 -0.18 14.09 -3.32
N GLY A 213 -0.73 13.87 -2.13
CA GLY A 213 -2.08 13.38 -1.93
C GLY A 213 -2.35 11.97 -2.49
N LEU A 214 -3.57 11.76 -2.94
CA LEU A 214 -4.08 10.48 -3.42
C LEU A 214 -3.32 9.94 -4.65
N ALA A 215 -2.78 10.84 -5.47
CA ALA A 215 -2.02 10.48 -6.67
C ALA A 215 -0.77 9.61 -6.37
N ALA A 216 -0.21 9.69 -5.15
CA ALA A 216 0.88 8.81 -4.73
C ALA A 216 0.41 7.35 -4.61
N ALA A 217 -0.71 7.11 -3.92
CA ALA A 217 -1.27 5.78 -3.73
C ALA A 217 -1.83 5.20 -5.04
N ASP A 218 -2.48 6.01 -5.87
CA ASP A 218 -2.92 5.61 -7.22
C ASP A 218 -1.73 5.18 -8.09
N THR A 219 -0.61 5.89 -8.01
CA THR A 219 0.62 5.55 -8.73
C THR A 219 1.23 4.24 -8.22
N ALA A 220 1.24 4.03 -6.90
CA ALA A 220 1.75 2.80 -6.29
C ALA A 220 0.88 1.58 -6.64
N PHE A 221 -0.43 1.75 -6.67
CA PHE A 221 -1.38 0.73 -7.10
C PHE A 221 -1.18 0.34 -8.57
N LEU A 222 -1.07 1.32 -9.47
CA LEU A 222 -0.77 1.10 -10.89
C LEU A 222 0.59 0.40 -11.06
N TYR A 223 1.60 0.81 -10.30
CA TYR A 223 2.93 0.19 -10.33
C TYR A 223 2.88 -1.30 -9.98
N LYS A 224 2.26 -1.68 -8.84
CA LYS A 224 2.17 -3.09 -8.44
C LYS A 224 1.44 -3.94 -9.49
N THR A 225 0.32 -3.45 -10.01
CA THR A 225 -0.46 -4.16 -11.03
C THR A 225 0.32 -4.29 -12.34
N GLY A 226 0.88 -3.20 -12.83
CA GLY A 226 1.61 -3.20 -14.12
C GLY A 226 2.92 -3.98 -14.06
N ALA A 227 3.63 -3.95 -12.94
CA ALA A 227 4.86 -4.73 -12.77
C ALA A 227 4.61 -6.24 -12.85
N LYS A 228 3.48 -6.74 -12.31
CA LYS A 228 3.07 -8.15 -12.47
C LYS A 228 2.79 -8.48 -13.92
N GLU A 229 2.03 -7.64 -14.64
CA GLU A 229 1.70 -7.86 -16.05
C GLU A 229 2.95 -7.84 -16.94
N ILE A 230 3.88 -6.91 -16.68
CA ILE A 230 5.14 -6.84 -17.43
C ILE A 230 6.03 -8.06 -17.13
N ALA A 231 6.13 -8.47 -15.85
CA ALA A 231 6.90 -9.66 -15.47
C ALA A 231 6.40 -10.92 -16.20
N LEU A 232 5.07 -11.10 -16.29
CA LEU A 232 4.47 -12.22 -17.01
C LEU A 232 4.85 -12.23 -18.51
N GLN A 233 5.03 -11.06 -19.15
CA GLN A 233 5.48 -10.97 -20.55
C GLN A 233 6.92 -11.46 -20.74
N HIS A 234 7.73 -11.41 -19.66
CA HIS A 234 9.12 -11.90 -19.65
C HIS A 234 9.26 -13.32 -19.08
N GLY A 235 8.14 -14.02 -18.81
CA GLY A 235 8.19 -15.37 -18.23
C GLY A 235 8.46 -15.39 -16.72
N TYR A 236 8.24 -14.27 -16.04
CA TYR A 236 8.43 -14.12 -14.60
C TYR A 236 7.13 -13.90 -13.85
N ILE A 237 7.16 -14.14 -12.54
CA ILE A 237 6.20 -13.66 -11.54
C ILE A 237 6.90 -12.56 -10.74
N ALA A 238 6.33 -11.35 -10.70
CA ALA A 238 6.69 -10.32 -9.73
C ALA A 238 5.77 -10.50 -8.51
N SER A 239 6.34 -10.90 -7.37
CA SER A 239 5.58 -11.24 -6.16
C SER A 239 5.94 -10.33 -4.99
N TRP A 240 4.93 -9.71 -4.40
CA TRP A 240 5.02 -8.98 -3.12
C TRP A 240 4.65 -9.85 -1.92
N MET A 241 4.53 -11.17 -2.10
CA MET A 241 4.46 -12.10 -0.97
C MET A 241 5.64 -11.83 -0.04
N THR A 242 5.35 -11.50 1.22
CA THR A 242 6.34 -10.95 2.14
C THR A 242 7.52 -11.88 2.40
N LYS A 243 7.22 -13.16 2.61
CA LYS A 243 8.23 -14.20 2.91
C LYS A 243 7.98 -15.45 2.05
N PRO A 244 8.35 -15.43 0.76
CA PRO A 244 8.14 -16.59 -0.10
C PRO A 244 9.06 -17.77 0.24
N PHE A 245 10.26 -17.50 0.77
CA PHE A 245 11.25 -18.51 1.15
C PHE A 245 11.77 -18.23 2.55
N ILE A 246 11.69 -19.26 3.41
CA ILE A 246 11.99 -19.07 4.83
C ILE A 246 13.48 -18.73 5.07
N GLU A 247 14.38 -19.24 4.24
CA GLU A 247 15.82 -19.01 4.33
C GLU A 247 16.27 -17.69 3.69
N SER A 248 15.38 -17.02 2.95
CA SER A 248 15.69 -15.78 2.25
C SER A 248 15.21 -14.54 3.01
N SER A 249 15.62 -13.36 2.57
CA SER A 249 15.13 -12.08 3.11
C SER A 249 13.63 -11.93 2.88
N ALA A 250 12.96 -11.19 3.74
CA ALA A 250 11.56 -10.83 3.55
C ALA A 250 11.45 -9.49 2.80
N SER A 251 10.39 -9.31 2.02
CA SER A 251 10.11 -8.06 1.33
C SER A 251 9.40 -7.05 2.22
N GLY A 252 9.90 -5.82 2.23
CA GLY A 252 9.28 -4.65 2.84
C GLY A 252 8.55 -3.76 1.82
N SER A 253 7.73 -2.87 2.34
CA SER A 253 7.15 -1.74 1.61
C SER A 253 7.34 -0.49 2.47
N HIS A 254 8.47 0.18 2.33
CA HIS A 254 8.73 1.36 3.15
C HIS A 254 7.90 2.54 2.63
N PHE A 255 7.33 3.28 3.56
CA PHE A 255 6.44 4.39 3.24
C PHE A 255 6.99 5.70 3.80
N HIS A 256 7.18 6.67 2.92
CA HIS A 256 7.73 7.97 3.23
C HIS A 256 6.62 9.02 3.30
N VAL A 257 6.63 9.84 4.36
CA VAL A 257 5.62 10.87 4.56
C VAL A 257 6.23 12.16 5.08
N SER A 258 5.79 13.28 4.51
CA SER A 258 5.93 14.61 5.07
C SER A 258 4.68 15.43 4.79
N LEU A 259 4.51 16.53 5.52
CA LEU A 259 3.44 17.49 5.28
C LEU A 259 4.05 18.79 4.73
N ILE A 260 3.37 19.39 3.76
CA ILE A 260 3.76 20.68 3.18
C ILE A 260 2.72 21.71 3.59
N ASP A 261 3.14 22.78 4.23
CA ASP A 261 2.28 23.90 4.57
C ASP A 261 1.82 24.64 3.31
N LYS A 262 0.52 24.74 3.08
CA LYS A 262 -0.08 25.29 1.85
C LYS A 262 0.17 26.80 1.69
N LYS A 263 0.38 27.53 2.79
CA LYS A 263 0.58 28.98 2.76
C LYS A 263 2.01 29.33 2.39
N THR A 264 2.97 28.58 2.92
CA THR A 264 4.40 28.86 2.76
C THR A 264 5.06 28.01 1.66
N GLY A 265 4.46 26.88 1.29
CA GLY A 265 5.04 25.88 0.39
C GLY A 265 6.21 25.09 1.02
N ARG A 266 6.49 25.28 2.31
CA ARG A 266 7.62 24.68 3.01
C ARG A 266 7.21 23.38 3.71
N ASN A 267 8.21 22.56 3.99
CA ASN A 267 8.04 21.33 4.76
C ASN A 267 7.62 21.65 6.20
N ALA A 268 6.40 21.22 6.59
CA ALA A 268 5.83 21.48 7.90
C ALA A 268 6.43 20.61 9.02
N PHE A 269 7.23 19.60 8.68
CA PHE A 269 7.93 18.78 9.67
C PHE A 269 9.27 19.37 10.08
N ASN A 270 9.86 20.24 9.24
CA ASN A 270 11.19 20.78 9.44
C ASN A 270 11.21 22.03 10.34
N ASP A 271 11.92 21.92 11.46
CA ASP A 271 12.32 23.04 12.32
C ASP A 271 13.78 22.84 12.74
N PRO A 272 14.75 23.52 12.08
CA PRO A 272 16.17 23.36 12.38
C PRO A 272 16.56 23.64 13.84
N ASP A 273 15.79 24.48 14.51
CA ASP A 273 16.01 24.90 15.91
C ASP A 273 15.18 24.05 16.90
N GLY A 274 14.22 23.27 16.38
CA GLY A 274 13.34 22.43 17.16
C GLY A 274 14.05 21.19 17.71
N GLN A 275 13.43 20.56 18.70
CA GLN A 275 13.89 19.28 19.23
C GLN A 275 13.94 18.23 18.11
N TYR A 276 15.08 17.57 17.95
CA TYR A 276 15.39 16.63 16.87
C TYR A 276 15.34 17.22 15.44
N GLY A 277 15.29 18.55 15.27
CA GLY A 277 15.10 19.20 14.00
C GLY A 277 13.64 19.17 13.50
N LEU A 278 12.68 18.93 14.39
CA LEU A 278 11.28 18.73 14.12
C LEU A 278 10.38 19.82 14.72
N THR A 279 9.34 20.19 14.00
CA THR A 279 8.25 21.01 14.53
C THR A 279 7.45 20.23 15.61
N GLU A 280 6.64 20.92 16.41
CA GLU A 280 5.68 20.29 17.33
C GLU A 280 4.71 19.40 16.53
N LEU A 281 4.17 19.89 15.41
CA LEU A 281 3.32 19.12 14.52
C LEU A 281 3.94 17.78 14.10
N ALA A 282 5.21 17.78 13.72
CA ALA A 282 5.91 16.55 13.31
C ALA A 282 6.09 15.58 14.46
N ARG A 283 6.38 16.08 15.66
CA ARG A 283 6.50 15.24 16.87
C ARG A 283 5.16 14.63 17.27
N ASP A 284 4.08 15.41 17.23
CA ASP A 284 2.72 14.92 17.51
C ASP A 284 2.30 13.85 16.48
N PHE A 285 2.54 14.11 15.19
CA PHE A 285 2.30 13.15 14.12
C PHE A 285 3.04 11.82 14.35
N LEU A 286 4.34 11.90 14.63
CA LEU A 286 5.18 10.73 14.88
C LEU A 286 4.75 9.96 16.13
N ALA A 287 4.40 10.67 17.21
CA ALA A 287 3.91 10.06 18.43
C ALA A 287 2.61 9.26 18.19
N GLY A 288 1.68 9.81 17.40
CA GLY A 288 0.47 9.09 16.98
C GLY A 288 0.78 7.85 16.15
N VAL A 289 1.71 7.93 15.18
CA VAL A 289 2.13 6.76 14.38
C VAL A 289 2.67 5.65 15.26
N LEU A 290 3.44 5.97 16.30
CA LEU A 290 3.99 4.98 17.23
C LEU A 290 2.91 4.42 18.18
N GLN A 291 2.02 5.27 18.69
CA GLN A 291 0.92 4.89 19.58
C GLN A 291 0.02 3.84 18.94
N HIS A 292 -0.35 4.04 17.68
CA HIS A 292 -1.25 3.16 16.93
C HIS A 292 -0.53 2.06 16.15
N ALA A 293 0.80 1.92 16.26
CA ALA A 293 1.58 0.97 15.47
C ALA A 293 1.10 -0.49 15.63
N ARG A 294 0.71 -0.88 16.86
CA ARG A 294 0.19 -2.24 17.12
C ARG A 294 -1.11 -2.51 16.37
N ALA A 295 -2.06 -1.59 16.42
CA ALA A 295 -3.33 -1.69 15.68
C ALA A 295 -3.08 -1.63 14.17
N ASN A 296 -2.22 -0.74 13.72
CA ASN A 296 -1.85 -0.57 12.31
C ASN A 296 -1.08 -1.75 11.74
N THR A 297 -0.59 -2.69 12.56
CA THR A 297 -0.02 -3.95 12.08
C THR A 297 -1.01 -4.72 11.21
N LEU A 298 -2.31 -4.58 11.44
CA LEU A 298 -3.36 -5.18 10.61
C LEU A 298 -3.30 -4.72 9.14
N PHE A 299 -2.77 -3.53 8.86
CA PHE A 299 -2.61 -2.95 7.52
C PHE A 299 -1.17 -3.06 6.99
N THR A 300 -0.18 -2.98 7.88
CA THR A 300 1.22 -3.04 7.50
C THR A 300 1.74 -4.48 7.38
N ALA A 301 1.11 -5.44 8.05
CA ALA A 301 1.38 -6.88 7.96
C ALA A 301 0.06 -7.67 7.76
N PRO A 302 -0.63 -7.49 6.61
CA PRO A 302 -2.03 -7.86 6.45
C PRO A 302 -2.32 -9.35 6.29
N THR A 303 -1.30 -10.20 6.14
CA THR A 303 -1.48 -11.65 5.89
C THR A 303 -0.69 -12.49 6.89
N ILE A 304 -1.08 -13.76 7.05
CA ILE A 304 -0.36 -14.71 7.93
C ILE A 304 1.12 -14.86 7.54
N ASN A 305 1.45 -14.70 6.27
CA ASN A 305 2.82 -14.77 5.78
C ASN A 305 3.69 -13.59 6.24
N CYS A 306 3.08 -12.43 6.50
CA CYS A 306 3.80 -11.23 6.91
C CYS A 306 4.54 -11.38 8.23
N TYR A 307 3.98 -12.12 9.19
CA TYR A 307 4.56 -12.31 10.53
C TYR A 307 5.85 -13.15 10.53
N LYS A 308 6.11 -13.89 9.46
CA LYS A 308 7.37 -14.63 9.22
C LYS A 308 8.56 -13.71 8.91
N ARG A 309 8.30 -12.40 8.70
CA ARG A 309 9.31 -11.36 8.49
C ARG A 309 10.02 -10.96 9.78
N TYR A 310 9.34 -11.02 10.93
CA TYR A 310 9.85 -10.50 12.20
C TYR A 310 10.91 -11.41 12.82
N ARG A 311 12.16 -11.23 12.39
CA ARG A 311 13.33 -12.00 12.84
C ARG A 311 14.45 -11.07 13.27
N VAL A 312 15.21 -11.48 14.29
CA VAL A 312 16.41 -10.75 14.70
C VAL A 312 17.40 -10.68 13.54
N ASN A 313 18.04 -9.53 13.36
CA ASN A 313 19.04 -9.26 12.30
C ASN A 313 18.48 -9.37 10.85
N SER A 314 17.18 -9.21 10.67
CA SER A 314 16.55 -9.25 9.33
C SER A 314 16.32 -7.87 8.71
N PHE A 315 16.74 -6.78 9.38
CA PHE A 315 16.40 -5.39 9.05
C PHE A 315 14.88 -5.11 8.95
N ALA A 316 14.06 -6.07 9.39
CA ALA A 316 12.63 -5.92 9.54
C ALA A 316 12.31 -5.52 10.99
N PRO A 317 11.91 -4.29 11.27
CA PRO A 317 11.60 -3.85 12.61
C PRO A 317 10.36 -4.57 13.15
N HIS A 318 10.44 -4.97 14.42
CA HIS A 318 9.36 -5.66 15.13
C HIS A 318 8.88 -4.89 16.37
N SER A 319 9.19 -3.60 16.45
CA SER A 319 8.83 -2.73 17.57
C SER A 319 8.37 -1.35 17.08
N ALA A 320 7.46 -0.74 17.84
CA ALA A 320 6.99 0.63 17.63
C ALA A 320 8.00 1.64 18.19
N THR A 321 9.11 1.78 17.49
CA THR A 321 10.24 2.63 17.87
C THR A 321 10.61 3.58 16.74
N TRP A 322 11.33 4.65 17.06
CA TRP A 322 11.82 5.60 16.09
C TRP A 322 13.24 6.06 16.38
N GLY A 323 13.90 6.68 15.41
CA GLY A 323 15.22 7.26 15.56
C GLY A 323 15.72 7.93 14.28
N MET A 324 16.91 8.52 14.35
CA MET A 324 17.56 9.22 13.25
C MET A 324 18.47 8.26 12.47
N GLU A 325 18.24 8.13 11.16
CA GLU A 325 19.04 7.32 10.22
C GLU A 325 19.31 5.86 10.66
N ASN A 326 18.51 5.33 11.60
CA ASN A 326 18.61 3.96 12.10
C ASN A 326 17.75 3.01 11.25
N ARG A 327 18.29 1.85 10.84
CA ARG A 327 17.59 0.85 10.02
C ARG A 327 16.94 -0.28 10.84
N THR A 328 17.12 -0.30 12.16
CA THR A 328 16.59 -1.38 13.03
C THR A 328 15.27 -1.03 13.71
N ILE A 329 14.75 0.18 13.48
CA ILE A 329 13.56 0.76 14.13
C ILE A 329 12.34 0.82 13.22
N GLY A 330 11.16 1.01 13.83
CA GLY A 330 9.87 1.09 13.11
C GLY A 330 9.72 2.32 12.24
N VAL A 331 10.05 3.52 12.76
CA VAL A 331 9.95 4.78 12.02
C VAL A 331 11.27 5.52 12.02
N ARG A 332 11.84 5.70 10.85
CA ARG A 332 13.13 6.36 10.65
C ARG A 332 12.92 7.82 10.25
N LEU A 333 13.54 8.73 11.00
CA LEU A 333 13.62 10.14 10.59
C LEU A 333 14.76 10.32 9.60
N LYS A 334 14.44 10.86 8.42
CA LYS A 334 15.37 11.13 7.32
C LYS A 334 15.41 12.60 6.94
N GLY A 335 16.53 13.05 6.37
CA GLY A 335 16.68 14.41 5.85
C GLY A 335 16.61 15.50 6.91
N CYS A 336 17.08 15.21 8.12
CA CYS A 336 16.97 16.08 9.28
C CYS A 336 17.49 17.53 9.03
N ARG A 337 16.72 18.52 9.51
CA ARG A 337 17.04 19.95 9.44
C ARG A 337 17.08 20.52 8.02
N GLY A 338 16.20 20.04 7.13
CA GLY A 338 16.08 20.56 5.76
C GLY A 338 14.71 20.32 5.15
N GLU A 339 14.47 20.86 3.98
CA GLU A 339 13.20 20.71 3.25
C GLU A 339 12.90 19.23 2.86
N SER A 340 13.90 18.35 2.97
CA SER A 340 13.76 16.90 2.76
C SER A 340 13.41 16.12 4.04
N THR A 341 13.19 16.78 5.18
CA THR A 341 12.79 16.14 6.43
C THR A 341 11.50 15.35 6.24
N HIS A 342 11.54 14.04 6.53
CA HIS A 342 10.39 13.16 6.40
C HIS A 342 10.52 11.92 7.30
N PHE A 343 9.43 11.24 7.54
CA PHE A 343 9.41 9.95 8.21
C PHE A 343 9.34 8.82 7.20
N GLU A 344 10.16 7.80 7.40
CA GLU A 344 10.10 6.52 6.71
C GLU A 344 9.49 5.48 7.66
N ASN A 345 8.24 5.09 7.40
CA ASN A 345 7.59 3.98 8.08
C ASN A 345 8.08 2.67 7.47
N ARG A 346 8.86 1.90 8.24
CA ARG A 346 9.51 0.65 7.85
C ARG A 346 8.75 -0.60 8.30
N LEU A 347 7.61 -0.42 8.99
CA LEU A 347 6.84 -1.51 9.57
C LEU A 347 6.13 -2.37 8.50
N ALA A 348 5.89 -1.79 7.31
CA ALA A 348 5.09 -2.46 6.31
C ALA A 348 5.83 -3.58 5.57
N CYS A 349 5.09 -4.65 5.36
CA CYS A 349 5.47 -5.83 4.60
C CYS A 349 5.19 -5.65 3.10
N GLY A 350 5.84 -6.42 2.24
CA GLY A 350 5.65 -6.37 0.78
C GLY A 350 4.18 -6.51 0.35
N GLY A 351 3.41 -7.37 1.02
CA GLY A 351 2.00 -7.60 0.75
C GLY A 351 1.04 -6.48 1.17
N ALA A 352 1.52 -5.37 1.76
CA ALA A 352 0.65 -4.27 2.17
C ALA A 352 -0.04 -3.61 0.97
N ASN A 353 -1.34 -3.30 1.13
CA ASN A 353 -2.10 -2.51 0.18
C ASN A 353 -1.60 -1.06 0.19
N PRO A 354 -1.20 -0.45 -0.95
CA PRO A 354 -0.67 0.91 -0.99
C PRO A 354 -1.60 1.98 -0.39
N TYR A 355 -2.91 1.86 -0.61
CA TYR A 355 -3.88 2.79 -0.03
C TYR A 355 -3.98 2.63 1.49
N LEU A 356 -4.02 1.39 2.00
CA LEU A 356 -4.12 1.13 3.44
C LEU A 356 -2.82 1.45 4.18
N LEU A 357 -1.68 1.29 3.54
CA LEU A 357 -0.39 1.70 4.11
C LEU A 357 -0.33 3.22 4.31
N ALA A 358 -0.74 4.00 3.31
CA ALA A 358 -0.86 5.45 3.45
C ALA A 358 -1.94 5.84 4.48
N LEU A 359 -3.12 5.22 4.38
CA LEU A 359 -4.24 5.46 5.30
C LEU A 359 -3.84 5.26 6.75
N SER A 360 -3.25 4.10 7.09
CA SER A 360 -2.88 3.75 8.46
C SER A 360 -1.88 4.73 9.05
N THR A 361 -0.87 5.14 8.26
CA THR A 361 0.14 6.10 8.70
C THR A 361 -0.45 7.50 8.88
N LEU A 362 -1.27 7.96 7.92
CA LEU A 362 -1.88 9.29 7.97
C LEU A 362 -2.96 9.39 9.04
N ALA A 363 -3.81 8.37 9.21
CA ALA A 363 -4.86 8.35 10.24
C ALA A 363 -4.24 8.38 11.65
N ALA A 364 -3.21 7.58 11.89
CA ALA A 364 -2.47 7.60 13.15
C ALA A 364 -1.78 8.94 13.40
N GLY A 365 -1.17 9.52 12.37
CA GLY A 365 -0.55 10.84 12.46
C GLY A 365 -1.57 11.96 12.71
N LEU A 366 -2.76 11.88 12.10
CA LEU A 366 -3.86 12.83 12.31
C LEU A 366 -4.40 12.75 13.73
N GLU A 367 -4.58 11.52 14.26
CA GLU A 367 -4.97 11.30 15.64
C GLU A 367 -3.92 11.88 16.59
N GLY A 368 -2.63 11.59 16.36
CA GLY A 368 -1.53 12.12 17.17
C GLY A 368 -1.47 13.66 17.21
N ILE A 369 -1.73 14.34 16.10
CA ILE A 369 -1.83 15.82 16.07
C ILE A 369 -3.01 16.32 16.92
N ARG A 370 -4.11 15.55 17.00
CA ARG A 370 -5.31 15.91 17.78
C ARG A 370 -5.14 15.64 19.26
N SER A 371 -4.62 14.50 19.62
CA SER A 371 -4.48 14.02 21.02
C SER A 371 -3.18 14.44 21.70
N LYS A 372 -2.14 14.73 20.91
CA LYS A 372 -0.79 15.16 21.37
C LYS A 372 -0.17 14.18 22.37
N PRO A 373 0.02 12.91 22.01
CA PRO A 373 0.66 11.95 22.89
C PRO A 373 2.13 12.30 23.09
N ILE A 374 2.71 11.81 24.18
CA ILE A 374 4.12 12.04 24.47
C ILE A 374 4.96 11.22 23.49
N LEU A 375 5.79 11.88 22.68
CA LEU A 375 6.78 11.22 21.83
C LEU A 375 7.87 10.60 22.72
N PRO A 376 8.09 9.27 22.66
CA PRO A 376 9.20 8.64 23.38
C PRO A 376 10.55 9.11 22.81
N ASP A 377 11.61 8.94 23.58
CA ASP A 377 12.98 9.25 23.13
C ASP A 377 13.38 8.38 21.92
N PRO A 378 14.20 8.93 21.00
CA PRO A 378 14.67 8.16 19.87
C PRO A 378 15.62 7.05 20.28
N ILE A 379 15.50 5.89 19.62
CA ILE A 379 16.43 4.79 19.83
C ILE A 379 17.78 5.11 19.20
N THR A 380 18.82 5.01 20.04
CA THR A 380 20.22 5.02 19.63
C THR A 380 20.79 3.62 19.82
N GLY A 381 21.33 3.01 18.76
CA GLY A 381 21.80 1.61 18.79
C GLY A 381 20.84 0.63 18.12
N ILE A 382 21.00 -0.64 18.39
CA ILE A 382 20.30 -1.74 17.71
C ILE A 382 19.00 -2.07 18.45
N ALA A 383 17.84 -1.73 17.88
CA ALA A 383 16.54 -1.93 18.53
C ALA A 383 16.20 -3.41 18.77
N TYR A 384 16.78 -4.34 18.01
CA TYR A 384 16.58 -5.79 18.21
C TYR A 384 17.14 -6.31 19.55
N GLU A 385 18.12 -5.62 20.11
CA GLU A 385 18.81 -5.99 21.37
C GLU A 385 18.12 -5.38 22.60
N MET A 386 17.03 -4.64 22.42
CA MET A 386 16.33 -3.96 23.51
C MET A 386 15.09 -4.75 23.93
N ASP A 387 14.97 -5.06 25.20
CA ASP A 387 13.84 -5.79 25.78
C ASP A 387 12.66 -4.86 26.11
N ASP A 388 12.93 -3.62 26.51
CA ASP A 388 11.93 -2.65 26.99
C ASP A 388 11.34 -1.77 25.87
N VAL A 389 11.16 -2.33 24.68
CA VAL A 389 10.54 -1.61 23.54
C VAL A 389 9.15 -2.15 23.24
N PRO A 390 8.18 -1.30 22.84
CA PRO A 390 6.83 -1.75 22.46
C PRO A 390 6.89 -2.72 21.29
N ARG A 391 6.57 -4.00 21.52
CA ARG A 391 6.57 -5.04 20.48
C ARG A 391 5.32 -4.96 19.62
N LEU A 392 5.48 -5.21 18.31
CA LEU A 392 4.37 -5.40 17.39
C LEU A 392 3.71 -6.77 17.59
N PRO A 393 2.46 -6.96 17.14
CA PRO A 393 1.85 -8.28 17.02
C PRO A 393 2.72 -9.27 16.23
N PHE A 394 2.75 -10.52 16.68
CA PHE A 394 3.49 -11.62 16.03
C PHE A 394 2.59 -12.60 15.28
N SER A 395 1.28 -12.35 15.26
CA SER A 395 0.30 -13.12 14.52
C SER A 395 -0.82 -12.21 14.01
N LEU A 396 -1.56 -12.69 13.01
CA LEU A 396 -2.74 -11.97 12.52
C LEU A 396 -3.79 -11.83 13.62
N ASP A 397 -3.95 -12.83 14.51
CA ASP A 397 -4.88 -12.76 15.64
C ASP A 397 -4.52 -11.63 16.61
N GLU A 398 -3.23 -11.49 16.95
CA GLU A 398 -2.79 -10.40 17.82
C GLU A 398 -3.00 -9.02 17.17
N ALA A 399 -2.81 -8.92 15.84
CA ALA A 399 -3.05 -7.68 15.11
C ALA A 399 -4.55 -7.34 15.06
N ILE A 400 -5.42 -8.33 14.85
CA ILE A 400 -6.87 -8.16 14.92
C ILE A 400 -7.26 -7.66 16.31
N ALA A 401 -6.79 -8.33 17.37
CA ALA A 401 -7.12 -7.96 18.75
C ALA A 401 -6.61 -6.55 19.10
N ALA A 402 -5.40 -6.19 18.65
CA ALA A 402 -4.86 -4.85 18.85
C ALA A 402 -5.69 -3.77 18.13
N PHE A 403 -6.13 -4.07 16.91
CA PHE A 403 -6.99 -3.16 16.16
C PHE A 403 -8.37 -3.01 16.79
N GLU A 404 -9.03 -4.11 17.19
CA GLU A 404 -10.34 -4.06 17.86
C GLU A 404 -10.35 -3.23 19.15
N GLN A 405 -9.21 -3.18 19.86
CA GLN A 405 -9.07 -2.42 21.11
C GLN A 405 -8.75 -0.94 20.90
N ASP A 406 -8.31 -0.54 19.72
CA ASP A 406 -7.85 0.83 19.42
C ASP A 406 -9.03 1.72 19.02
N THR A 407 -9.82 2.13 19.99
CA THR A 407 -11.03 2.96 19.79
C THR A 407 -10.69 4.37 19.29
N ASP A 408 -9.52 4.90 19.62
CA ASP A 408 -9.10 6.23 19.21
C ASP A 408 -8.78 6.26 17.72
N LEU A 409 -8.09 5.21 17.21
CA LEU A 409 -7.90 5.03 15.77
C LEU A 409 -9.23 4.82 15.04
N HIS A 410 -10.17 4.05 15.63
CA HIS A 410 -11.51 3.85 15.04
C HIS A 410 -12.27 5.16 14.89
N ALA A 411 -12.09 6.13 15.80
CA ALA A 411 -12.76 7.43 15.72
C ALA A 411 -12.31 8.27 14.50
N VAL A 412 -11.13 7.99 13.95
CA VAL A 412 -10.62 8.62 12.72
C VAL A 412 -11.06 7.86 11.46
N LEU A 413 -11.25 6.54 11.58
CA LEU A 413 -11.69 5.67 10.49
C LEU A 413 -13.22 5.66 10.36
N HIS A 414 -13.73 5.14 9.24
CA HIS A 414 -15.16 5.01 9.03
C HIS A 414 -15.69 3.68 9.60
N PRO A 415 -16.86 3.65 10.30
CA PRO A 415 -17.39 2.41 10.88
C PRO A 415 -17.61 1.26 9.90
N GLU A 416 -18.02 1.55 8.65
CA GLU A 416 -18.15 0.52 7.59
C GLU A 416 -16.82 -0.17 7.33
N PHE A 417 -15.74 0.60 7.24
CA PHE A 417 -14.40 0.06 7.01
C PHE A 417 -13.92 -0.77 8.19
N VAL A 418 -14.10 -0.28 9.42
CA VAL A 418 -13.72 -1.01 10.65
C VAL A 418 -14.42 -2.37 10.71
N LYS A 419 -15.75 -2.39 10.47
CA LYS A 419 -16.54 -3.62 10.43
C LYS A 419 -16.03 -4.58 9.36
N LEU A 420 -15.84 -4.08 8.13
CA LEU A 420 -15.41 -4.91 7.00
C LEU A 420 -14.04 -5.52 7.24
N VAL A 421 -13.03 -4.73 7.63
CA VAL A 421 -11.67 -5.23 7.79
C VAL A 421 -11.58 -6.28 8.90
N ILE A 422 -12.28 -6.08 10.03
CA ILE A 422 -12.32 -7.06 11.12
C ILE A 422 -12.94 -8.37 10.63
N ALA A 423 -14.07 -8.32 9.91
CA ALA A 423 -14.74 -9.52 9.41
C ALA A 423 -13.86 -10.31 8.43
N VAL A 424 -13.23 -9.63 7.46
CA VAL A 424 -12.35 -10.28 6.48
C VAL A 424 -11.12 -10.87 7.17
N LYS A 425 -10.47 -10.13 8.07
CA LYS A 425 -9.25 -10.62 8.72
C LYS A 425 -9.52 -11.76 9.71
N LYS A 426 -10.67 -11.77 10.39
CA LYS A 426 -11.10 -12.92 11.19
C LYS A 426 -11.32 -14.16 10.32
N PHE A 427 -12.00 -14.01 9.19
CA PHE A 427 -12.19 -15.11 8.23
C PHE A 427 -10.85 -15.70 7.76
N GLU A 428 -9.87 -14.87 7.40
CA GLU A 428 -8.54 -15.32 6.99
C GLU A 428 -7.79 -16.02 8.13
N ALA A 429 -7.90 -15.52 9.36
CA ALA A 429 -7.30 -16.17 10.53
C ALA A 429 -7.96 -17.51 10.85
N ASP A 430 -9.30 -17.61 10.73
CA ASP A 430 -10.05 -18.85 10.92
C ASP A 430 -9.64 -19.91 9.89
N MET A 431 -9.55 -19.52 8.62
CA MET A 431 -9.09 -20.40 7.55
C MET A 431 -7.66 -20.90 7.79
N ALA A 432 -6.77 -20.04 8.30
CA ALA A 432 -5.42 -20.46 8.66
C ALA A 432 -5.42 -21.45 9.83
N ARG A 433 -6.28 -21.26 10.86
CA ARG A 433 -6.45 -22.19 11.98
C ARG A 433 -6.99 -23.55 11.55
N GLU A 434 -7.93 -23.57 10.62
CA GLU A 434 -8.45 -24.82 10.05
C GLU A 434 -7.40 -25.57 9.24
N LYS A 435 -6.55 -24.82 8.53
CA LYS A 435 -5.52 -25.38 7.65
C LYS A 435 -4.29 -25.88 8.40
N PHE A 436 -3.86 -25.18 9.46
CA PHE A 436 -2.58 -25.41 10.14
C PHE A 436 -2.79 -25.63 11.64
N ALA A 437 -2.53 -26.86 12.11
CA ALA A 437 -2.68 -27.22 13.52
C ALA A 437 -1.72 -26.44 14.45
N ASP A 438 -0.60 -25.95 13.92
CA ASP A 438 0.42 -25.17 14.63
C ASP A 438 0.32 -23.64 14.35
N TYR A 439 -0.78 -23.17 13.75
CA TYR A 439 -1.00 -21.75 13.48
C TYR A 439 -0.83 -20.89 14.74
N GLY A 440 -0.16 -19.77 14.62
CA GLY A 440 0.12 -18.85 15.73
C GLY A 440 1.30 -19.24 16.63
N THR A 441 1.97 -20.37 16.35
CA THR A 441 3.17 -20.76 17.08
C THR A 441 4.47 -20.28 16.42
N PRO A 442 5.60 -20.25 17.16
CA PRO A 442 6.90 -19.98 16.57
C PRO A 442 7.28 -20.95 15.45
N GLU A 443 6.89 -22.23 15.54
CA GLU A 443 7.14 -23.25 14.54
C GLU A 443 6.44 -22.93 13.21
N PHE A 444 5.19 -22.47 13.27
CA PHE A 444 4.47 -22.01 12.10
C PHE A 444 5.19 -20.84 11.42
N ASN A 445 5.68 -19.87 12.20
CA ASN A 445 6.41 -18.72 11.67
C ASN A 445 7.81 -19.07 11.14
N ASN A 446 8.33 -20.26 11.43
CA ASN A 446 9.65 -20.72 10.98
C ASN A 446 9.62 -21.58 9.70
N ARG A 447 8.50 -21.68 9.02
CA ARG A 447 8.37 -22.35 7.72
C ARG A 447 7.46 -21.58 6.77
N VAL A 448 7.55 -21.87 5.49
CA VAL A 448 6.57 -21.44 4.48
C VAL A 448 5.95 -22.69 3.87
N ASP A 449 4.65 -22.78 3.91
CA ASP A 449 3.91 -23.90 3.35
C ASP A 449 3.63 -23.69 1.85
N PRO A 450 3.65 -24.71 1.00
CA PRO A 450 3.26 -24.61 -0.40
C PRO A 450 1.88 -24.00 -0.63
N TRP A 451 0.95 -24.19 0.29
CA TRP A 451 -0.37 -23.55 0.25
C TRP A 451 -0.26 -22.01 0.25
N GLU A 452 0.70 -21.45 1.01
CA GLU A 452 0.91 -20.00 1.02
C GLU A 452 1.39 -19.48 -0.36
N TRP A 453 2.16 -20.27 -1.10
CA TRP A 453 2.53 -19.92 -2.48
C TRP A 453 1.32 -19.88 -3.41
N ASP A 454 0.47 -20.90 -3.33
CA ASP A 454 -0.76 -20.97 -4.13
C ASP A 454 -1.75 -19.87 -3.76
N TYR A 455 -1.73 -19.44 -2.50
CA TYR A 455 -2.67 -18.47 -1.96
C TYR A 455 -2.24 -17.02 -2.22
N PHE A 456 -0.93 -16.70 -2.12
CA PHE A 456 -0.44 -15.33 -2.09
C PHE A 456 0.47 -14.94 -3.26
N MET A 457 1.26 -15.86 -3.81
CA MET A 457 2.44 -15.54 -4.61
C MET A 457 2.16 -14.67 -5.85
N GLU A 458 1.09 -14.95 -6.57
CA GLU A 458 0.76 -14.23 -7.80
C GLU A 458 -0.16 -13.01 -7.54
N LEU A 459 -0.92 -13.02 -6.46
CA LEU A 459 -1.92 -11.98 -6.16
C LEU A 459 -1.36 -10.84 -5.32
N LEU A 460 -0.37 -11.09 -4.45
CA LEU A 460 0.35 -10.05 -3.72
C LEU A 460 1.49 -9.46 -4.53
#